data_d9ded0668f6755e33bb1547ae9c2bb7d
#
_entry.id   d9ded0668f6755e33bb1547ae9c2bb7d
#
_cell.length_a   1.000
_cell.length_b   1.000
_cell.length_c   1.000
_cell.angle_alpha   90.00
_cell.angle_beta   90.00
_cell.angle_gamma   90.00
#
_symmetry.space_group_name_H-M   'P 1'
#
loop_
_entity.id
_entity.type
_entity.pdbx_description
1 polymer ?
#
loop_
_entity_poly.entity_id
_entity_poly.type
_entity_poly.pdbx_seq_one_letter_code
_entity_poly.pdbx_strand_id
1 'polypeptide(L)' 'MATTQTPYQILGVKPDASADEIRKVYRKLAKEFHPDLNPGKPEAEARFKSISAAYDLLSDPERL' A
#
# COMPACT_ATOMS: atom_id res chain seq x y z
N MET A 1 11.95 2.07 -19.78
CA MET A 1 12.42 1.30 -18.65
C MET A 1 11.29 0.95 -17.71
N ALA A 2 11.09 -0.31 -17.54
CA ALA A 2 10.04 -0.76 -16.64
C ALA A 2 10.55 -0.65 -15.22
N THR A 3 9.93 0.22 -14.45
CA THR A 3 10.21 0.26 -13.02
C THR A 3 9.11 -0.53 -12.34
N THR A 4 9.44 -1.74 -11.97
CA THR A 4 8.52 -2.54 -11.19
C THR A 4 8.69 -2.17 -9.73
N GLN A 5 7.70 -1.51 -9.18
CA GLN A 5 7.74 -1.17 -7.77
C GLN A 5 7.45 -2.41 -6.94
N THR A 6 8.28 -2.63 -5.92
CA THR A 6 8.01 -3.69 -4.96
C THR A 6 6.90 -3.25 -4.03
N PRO A 7 6.22 -4.20 -3.34
CA PRO A 7 5.21 -3.81 -2.36
C PRO A 7 5.77 -2.87 -1.29
N TYR A 8 7.02 -3.03 -0.93
CA TYR A 8 7.65 -2.14 0.05
C TYR A 8 7.74 -0.72 -0.48
N GLN A 9 8.09 -0.57 -1.74
CA GLN A 9 8.19 0.75 -2.35
C GLN A 9 6.83 1.42 -2.48
N ILE A 10 5.80 0.63 -2.80
CA ILE A 10 4.45 1.16 -2.91
C ILE A 10 3.98 1.73 -1.58
N LEU A 11 4.28 1.05 -0.49
CA LEU A 11 3.91 1.51 0.85
C LEU A 11 4.90 2.55 1.39
N GLY A 12 6.04 2.70 0.75
CA GLY A 12 7.05 3.64 1.22
C GLY A 12 7.79 3.19 2.46
N VAL A 13 7.93 1.89 2.63
CA VAL A 13 8.66 1.32 3.77
C VAL A 13 9.92 0.64 3.27
N LYS A 14 10.85 0.39 4.21
CA LYS A 14 12.07 -0.32 3.88
C LYS A 14 11.81 -1.82 3.72
N PRO A 15 12.61 -2.51 2.92
CA PRO A 15 12.43 -3.96 2.74
C PRO A 15 12.53 -4.76 4.04
N ASP A 16 13.21 -4.23 5.04
CA ASP A 16 13.36 -4.90 6.32
C ASP A 16 12.37 -4.40 7.37
N ALA A 17 11.34 -3.66 6.95
CA ALA A 17 10.35 -3.15 7.87
C ALA A 17 9.60 -4.30 8.55
N SER A 18 9.29 -4.10 9.83
CA SER A 18 8.54 -5.09 10.59
C SER A 18 7.08 -5.14 10.15
N ALA A 19 6.41 -6.23 10.50
CA ALA A 19 4.99 -6.37 10.17
C ALA A 19 4.16 -5.24 10.80
N ASP A 20 4.51 -4.86 12.02
CA ASP A 20 3.82 -3.79 12.72
C ASP A 20 4.00 -2.45 12.01
N GLU A 21 5.21 -2.19 11.55
CA GLU A 21 5.50 -0.96 10.82
C GLU A 21 4.74 -0.92 9.49
N ILE A 22 4.73 -2.02 8.78
CA ILE A 22 4.01 -2.13 7.52
C ILE A 22 2.52 -1.88 7.75
N ARG A 23 1.96 -2.44 8.81
CA ARG A 23 0.55 -2.27 9.13
C ARG A 23 0.23 -0.82 9.46
N LYS A 24 1.09 -0.17 10.22
CA LYS A 24 0.90 1.24 10.57
C LYS A 24 0.89 2.11 9.32
N VAL A 25 1.85 1.90 8.45
CA VAL A 25 1.96 2.66 7.22
C VAL A 25 0.74 2.41 6.33
N TYR A 26 0.33 1.16 6.22
CA TYR A 26 -0.84 0.81 5.42
C TYR A 26 -2.09 1.55 5.93
N ARG A 27 -2.31 1.53 7.23
CA ARG A 27 -3.48 2.21 7.81
C ARG A 27 -3.45 3.70 7.54
N LYS A 28 -2.29 4.30 7.66
CA LYS A 28 -2.13 5.72 7.41
C LYS A 28 -2.44 6.07 5.96
N LEU A 29 -1.85 5.30 5.04
CA LEU A 29 -2.06 5.55 3.62
C LEU A 29 -3.49 5.24 3.19
N ALA A 30 -4.05 4.15 3.71
CA ALA A 30 -5.42 3.78 3.39
C ALA A 30 -6.40 4.86 3.81
N LYS A 31 -6.17 5.46 4.97
CA LYS A 31 -7.01 6.55 5.44
C LYS A 31 -6.82 7.79 4.58
N GLU A 32 -5.58 8.08 4.21
CA GLU A 32 -5.26 9.26 3.43
C GLU A 32 -5.87 9.21 2.03
N PHE A 33 -5.85 8.04 1.41
CA PHE A 33 -6.34 7.87 0.04
C PHE A 33 -7.69 7.18 -0.07
N HIS A 34 -8.39 7.05 1.05
CA HIS A 34 -9.68 6.37 1.05
C HIS A 34 -10.68 7.09 0.13
N PRO A 35 -11.43 6.32 -0.69
CA PRO A 35 -12.40 6.93 -1.62
C PRO A 35 -13.45 7.79 -0.95
N ASP A 36 -13.86 7.44 0.25
CA ASP A 36 -14.86 8.21 0.99
C ASP A 36 -14.33 9.58 1.40
N LEU A 37 -13.03 9.69 1.62
CA LEU A 37 -12.39 10.94 2.00
C LEU A 37 -11.92 11.72 0.78
N ASN A 38 -11.88 11.08 -0.37
CA ASN A 38 -11.40 11.67 -1.61
C ASN A 38 -12.40 11.39 -2.75
N PRO A 39 -13.65 11.80 -2.58
CA PRO A 39 -14.67 11.51 -3.61
C PRO A 39 -14.34 12.20 -4.93
N GLY A 40 -14.54 11.47 -6.02
CA GLY A 40 -14.32 12.03 -7.33
C GLY A 40 -12.87 12.21 -7.72
N LYS A 41 -11.94 11.61 -6.98
CA LYS A 41 -10.52 11.70 -7.29
C LYS A 41 -9.99 10.34 -7.75
N PRO A 42 -9.88 10.13 -9.07
CA PRO A 42 -9.40 8.83 -9.57
C PRO A 42 -7.97 8.51 -9.16
N GLU A 43 -7.16 9.54 -8.93
CA GLU A 43 -5.78 9.33 -8.48
C GLU A 43 -5.72 8.69 -7.09
N ALA A 44 -6.58 9.17 -6.19
CA ALA A 44 -6.65 8.62 -4.84
C ALA A 44 -7.15 7.19 -4.87
N GLU A 45 -8.14 6.91 -5.71
CA GLU A 45 -8.66 5.56 -5.85
C GLU A 45 -7.60 4.61 -6.38
N ALA A 46 -6.84 5.03 -7.38
CA ALA A 46 -5.78 4.20 -7.93
C ALA A 46 -4.69 3.93 -6.89
N ARG A 47 -4.33 4.94 -6.11
CA ARG A 47 -3.35 4.77 -5.04
C ARG A 47 -3.87 3.81 -3.98
N PHE A 48 -5.13 3.95 -3.61
CA PHE A 48 -5.72 3.09 -2.60
C PHE A 48 -5.66 1.62 -3.05
N LYS A 49 -5.97 1.36 -4.30
CA LYS A 49 -5.91 0.00 -4.84
C LYS A 49 -4.49 -0.55 -4.80
N SER A 50 -3.51 0.26 -5.19
CA SER A 50 -2.11 -0.16 -5.17
C SER A 50 -1.64 -0.45 -3.75
N ILE A 51 -2.00 0.42 -2.81
CA ILE A 51 -1.63 0.27 -1.41
C ILE A 51 -2.24 -1.00 -0.83
N SER A 52 -3.51 -1.25 -1.12
CA SER A 52 -4.20 -2.44 -0.62
C SER A 52 -3.58 -3.71 -1.19
N ALA A 53 -3.26 -3.70 -2.48
CA ALA A 53 -2.64 -4.87 -3.12
C ALA A 53 -1.25 -5.14 -2.53
N ALA A 54 -0.48 -4.09 -2.31
CA ALA A 54 0.86 -4.23 -1.73
C ALA A 54 0.78 -4.81 -0.33
N TYR A 55 -0.13 -4.30 0.49
CA TYR A 55 -0.29 -4.80 1.85
C TYR A 55 -0.75 -6.27 1.85
N ASP A 56 -1.65 -6.62 0.96
CA ASP A 56 -2.15 -7.99 0.85
C ASP A 56 -1.00 -8.95 0.55
N LEU A 57 -0.09 -8.57 -0.34
CA LEU A 57 1.06 -9.40 -0.67
C LEU A 57 2.01 -9.55 0.51
N LEU A 58 2.21 -8.48 1.28
CA LEU A 58 3.14 -8.52 2.41
C LEU A 58 2.56 -9.18 3.64
N SER A 59 1.25 -9.21 3.77
CA SER A 59 0.60 -9.77 4.94
C SER A 59 0.19 -11.23 4.77
N ASP A 60 0.36 -11.79 3.58
CA ASP A 60 -0.04 -13.16 3.31
C ASP A 60 1.20 -14.04 3.10
N PRO A 61 1.66 -14.74 4.15
CA PRO A 61 2.84 -15.59 4.03
C PRO A 61 2.63 -16.80 3.14
N GLU A 62 1.39 -17.18 2.89
CA GLU A 62 1.10 -18.35 2.06
C GLU A 62 1.26 -18.09 0.57
N ARG A 63 1.40 -16.83 0.19
CA ARG A 63 1.59 -16.47 -1.21
C ARG A 63 3.04 -16.48 -1.66
N LEU A 64 3.91 -16.77 -0.78
CA LEU A 64 5.34 -16.82 -1.11
C LEU A 64 5.71 -18.05 -1.93
#